data_7f83e4a2e18b8ca576fe46494e6aef68
#
_entry.id   7f83e4a2e18b8ca576fe46494e6aef68
#
_cell.length_a   1.000
_cell.length_b   1.000
_cell.length_c   1.000
_cell.angle_alpha   90.00
_cell.angle_beta   90.00
_cell.angle_gamma   90.00
#
_symmetry.space_group_name_H-M   'P 1'
#
loop_
_entity.id
_entity.type
_entity.pdbx_description
1 polymer ?
#
loop_
_entity_poly.entity_id
_entity_poly.type
_entity_poly.pdbx_seq_one_letter_code
_entity_poly.pdbx_strand_id
1 'polypeptide(L)'
;MSGRRRSLVPIVRVLFGLSVLVGCGGTGGASGPSAPAAKEEQVEERVVLEKQPDGSIKKTTIRTTRRTVPAPPPPERPADAFPSDPLVKYNVDRVNAYRAKHGLTPLRYDAKISAFALRGSEQLARDHTAHAHFAAHAQGAPGFGSRAAENQGDPAGVPALEADAARNGRKQVDLMLQLMMDEGPGGGHYDNMMNGRFRRIGIGLFYAGGKLYMTNDFSD
;
A
#
# COMPACT_ATOMS: atom_id res chain seq x y z
N MET A 1 36.45 44.97 40.74
CA MET A 1 35.48 44.52 39.72
C MET A 1 35.57 42.99 39.64
N SER A 2 34.64 42.31 40.32
CA SER A 2 34.64 40.86 40.45
C SER A 2 33.60 40.30 39.44
N GLY A 3 34.10 39.64 38.35
CA GLY A 3 33.31 39.01 37.34
C GLY A 3 32.84 37.62 37.82
N ARG A 4 31.55 37.45 38.10
CA ARG A 4 30.91 36.16 38.35
C ARG A 4 30.83 35.37 37.05
N ARG A 5 31.64 34.32 36.92
CA ARG A 5 31.50 33.30 35.89
C ARG A 5 30.24 32.49 36.20
N ARG A 6 29.24 32.57 35.30
CA ARG A 6 28.07 31.67 35.31
C ARG A 6 28.51 30.31 34.79
N SER A 7 28.51 29.32 35.66
CA SER A 7 28.78 27.93 35.31
C SER A 7 27.54 27.40 34.56
N LEU A 8 27.73 27.04 33.29
CA LEU A 8 26.71 26.32 32.50
C LEU A 8 26.72 24.87 32.94
N VAL A 9 25.67 24.39 33.56
CA VAL A 9 25.47 22.99 33.93
C VAL A 9 25.03 22.25 32.68
N PRO A 10 25.69 21.11 32.32
CA PRO A 10 25.30 20.33 31.15
C PRO A 10 23.95 19.64 31.36
N ILE A 11 23.03 19.87 30.44
CA ILE A 11 21.74 19.19 30.39
C ILE A 11 21.98 17.80 29.75
N VAL A 12 21.89 16.74 30.54
CA VAL A 12 21.90 15.36 30.02
C VAL A 12 20.49 15.04 29.53
N ARG A 13 20.33 14.93 28.21
CA ARG A 13 19.10 14.46 27.59
C ARG A 13 19.15 12.94 27.45
N VAL A 14 18.31 12.23 28.16
CA VAL A 14 18.05 10.80 27.94
C VAL A 14 16.66 10.68 27.30
N LEU A 15 16.63 10.26 26.05
CA LEU A 15 15.42 9.96 25.31
C LEU A 15 15.09 8.48 25.47
N PHE A 16 14.01 8.14 26.14
CA PHE A 16 13.38 6.83 26.06
C PHE A 16 12.03 6.98 25.33
N GLY A 17 11.99 6.48 24.11
CA GLY A 17 10.73 6.33 23.38
C GLY A 17 10.14 4.95 23.66
N LEU A 18 9.02 4.88 24.36
CA LEU A 18 8.23 3.66 24.49
C LEU A 18 6.92 3.86 23.73
N SER A 19 6.80 3.24 22.56
CA SER A 19 5.54 3.18 21.80
C SER A 19 4.69 2.03 22.36
N VAL A 20 3.60 2.35 23.05
CA VAL A 20 2.61 1.37 23.48
C VAL A 20 1.46 1.39 22.47
N LEU A 21 1.36 0.33 21.67
CA LEU A 21 0.19 0.03 20.86
C LEU A 21 -0.86 -0.63 21.78
N VAL A 22 -1.92 0.08 22.09
CA VAL A 22 -3.10 -0.50 22.75
C VAL A 22 -4.06 -0.96 21.68
N GLY A 23 -4.01 -2.26 21.34
CA GLY A 23 -5.00 -2.93 20.53
C GLY A 23 -6.13 -3.44 21.43
N CYS A 24 -7.35 -2.92 21.28
CA CYS A 24 -8.54 -3.56 21.85
C CYS A 24 -8.99 -4.68 20.92
N GLY A 25 -8.79 -5.94 21.36
CA GLY A 25 -9.42 -7.11 20.77
C GLY A 25 -10.91 -7.13 21.10
N GLY A 26 -11.75 -7.26 20.11
CA GLY A 26 -13.18 -7.52 20.24
C GLY A 26 -13.56 -8.68 19.33
N THR A 27 -13.96 -9.78 19.96
CA THR A 27 -14.58 -10.96 19.33
C THR A 27 -16.06 -10.69 19.05
N GLY A 28 -16.54 -11.12 17.88
CA GLY A 28 -17.96 -11.41 17.67
C GLY A 28 -18.69 -10.57 16.65
N GLY A 29 -19.09 -11.22 15.62
CA GLY A 29 -20.03 -11.07 14.55
C GLY A 29 -21.10 -9.97 14.58
N ALA A 30 -21.34 -9.51 13.40
CA ALA A 30 -22.54 -9.05 12.76
C ALA A 30 -22.25 -7.85 11.85
N SER A 31 -22.66 -7.96 10.62
CA SER A 31 -22.62 -6.91 9.59
C SER A 31 -23.45 -5.69 10.03
N GLY A 32 -22.74 -4.61 10.34
CA GLY A 32 -23.29 -3.29 10.61
C GLY A 32 -22.42 -2.23 9.96
N PRO A 33 -22.90 -0.99 9.76
CA PRO A 33 -22.20 0.05 9.02
C PRO A 33 -20.85 0.37 9.64
N SER A 34 -19.88 0.62 8.78
CA SER A 34 -18.47 0.93 9.05
C SER A 34 -18.29 1.74 10.34
N ALA A 35 -17.64 1.13 11.33
CA ALA A 35 -17.27 1.83 12.55
C ALA A 35 -16.30 2.99 12.21
N PRO A 36 -16.45 4.14 12.91
CA PRO A 36 -15.53 5.26 12.72
C PRO A 36 -14.10 4.84 13.06
N ALA A 37 -13.15 5.21 12.20
CA ALA A 37 -11.74 4.91 12.36
C ALA A 37 -11.27 5.23 13.78
N ALA A 38 -10.64 4.25 14.42
CA ALA A 38 -10.10 4.38 15.75
C ALA A 38 -9.14 5.58 15.80
N LYS A 39 -9.37 6.47 16.76
CA LYS A 39 -8.49 7.63 17.02
C LYS A 39 -7.17 7.09 17.55
N GLU A 40 -6.11 7.22 16.78
CA GLU A 40 -4.77 6.90 17.25
C GLU A 40 -4.31 8.00 18.21
N GLU A 41 -4.09 7.64 19.46
CA GLU A 41 -3.58 8.53 20.49
C GLU A 41 -2.11 8.19 20.71
N GLN A 42 -1.22 9.09 20.30
CA GLN A 42 0.21 8.98 20.59
C GLN A 42 0.52 9.74 21.88
N VAL A 43 1.00 9.01 22.88
CA VAL A 43 1.45 9.59 24.15
C VAL A 43 2.97 9.61 24.15
N GLU A 44 3.55 10.79 24.18
CA GLU A 44 4.98 11.01 24.34
C GLU A 44 5.27 11.42 25.78
N GLU A 45 6.12 10.67 26.47
CA GLU A 45 6.52 10.94 27.84
C GLU A 45 7.97 11.39 27.88
N ARG A 46 8.21 12.59 28.37
CA ARG A 46 9.54 13.18 28.51
C ARG A 46 9.86 13.43 29.96
N VAL A 47 10.98 12.88 30.44
CA VAL A 47 11.48 13.11 31.79
C VAL A 47 12.58 14.16 31.73
N VAL A 48 12.42 15.22 32.54
CA VAL A 48 13.43 16.28 32.71
C VAL A 48 13.96 16.17 34.14
N LEU A 49 15.29 16.07 34.27
CA LEU A 49 15.98 16.06 35.55
C LEU A 49 16.74 17.40 35.69
N GLU A 50 16.43 18.15 36.75
CA GLU A 50 17.10 19.41 37.10
C GLU A 50 17.81 19.27 38.43
N LYS A 51 19.13 19.58 38.47
CA LYS A 51 19.87 19.68 39.71
C LYS A 51 19.59 21.03 40.38
N GLN A 52 19.09 20.97 41.61
CA GLN A 52 18.81 22.14 42.40
C GLN A 52 20.07 22.70 43.08
N PRO A 53 20.08 23.97 43.54
CA PRO A 53 21.22 24.59 44.21
C PRO A 53 21.64 23.88 45.50
N ASP A 54 20.75 23.14 46.15
CA ASP A 54 20.97 22.32 47.35
C ASP A 54 21.53 20.97 47.07
N GLY A 55 21.81 20.64 45.79
CA GLY A 55 22.33 19.34 45.33
C GLY A 55 21.28 18.27 45.04
N SER A 56 20.02 18.54 45.37
CA SER A 56 18.91 17.61 45.05
C SER A 56 18.59 17.57 43.55
N ILE A 57 17.94 16.49 43.09
CA ILE A 57 17.51 16.34 41.70
C ILE A 57 15.98 16.40 41.64
N LYS A 58 15.46 17.40 40.96
CA LYS A 58 14.05 17.52 40.65
C LYS A 58 13.73 16.76 39.36
N LYS A 59 12.85 15.77 39.45
CA LYS A 59 12.34 15.01 38.32
C LYS A 59 10.98 15.58 37.90
N THR A 60 10.89 16.04 36.65
CA THR A 60 9.62 16.50 36.05
C THR A 60 9.29 15.58 34.89
N THR A 61 8.11 14.96 34.93
CA THR A 61 7.59 14.15 33.82
C THR A 61 6.59 14.98 33.04
N ILE A 62 6.88 15.21 31.76
CA ILE A 62 6.00 15.94 30.83
C ILE A 62 5.36 14.90 29.93
N ARG A 63 4.03 14.79 30.00
CA ARG A 63 3.24 13.89 29.17
C ARG A 63 2.55 14.73 28.09
N THR A 64 2.89 14.50 26.84
CA THR A 64 2.26 15.16 25.70
C THR A 64 1.43 14.17 24.94
N THR A 65 0.11 14.38 24.93
CA THR A 65 -0.82 13.55 24.15
C THR A 65 -1.11 14.26 22.83
N ARG A 66 -0.70 13.65 21.73
CA ARG A 66 -1.09 14.09 20.38
C ARG A 66 -2.24 13.25 19.88
N ARG A 67 -3.41 13.84 19.72
CA ARG A 67 -4.51 13.25 18.98
C ARG A 67 -4.32 13.57 17.50
N THR A 68 -3.96 12.57 16.72
CA THR A 68 -3.98 12.70 15.26
C THR A 68 -5.39 12.36 14.79
N VAL A 69 -6.16 13.39 14.45
CA VAL A 69 -7.40 13.19 13.68
C VAL A 69 -6.93 12.86 12.27
N PRO A 70 -7.24 11.66 11.73
CA PRO A 70 -6.93 11.38 10.33
C PRO A 70 -7.54 12.48 9.46
N ALA A 71 -6.75 13.06 8.56
CA ALA A 71 -7.30 13.98 7.57
C ALA A 71 -8.46 13.28 6.85
N PRO A 72 -9.57 13.96 6.58
CA PRO A 72 -10.63 13.40 5.78
C PRO A 72 -10.03 12.90 4.47
N PRO A 73 -10.41 11.71 3.99
CA PRO A 73 -9.91 11.21 2.72
C PRO A 73 -10.14 12.28 1.64
N PRO A 74 -9.17 12.52 0.75
CA PRO A 74 -9.36 13.44 -0.35
C PRO A 74 -10.65 13.09 -1.10
N PRO A 75 -11.38 14.08 -1.63
CA PRO A 75 -12.59 13.82 -2.40
C PRO A 75 -12.26 12.82 -3.50
N GLU A 76 -13.05 11.76 -3.57
CA GLU A 76 -12.84 10.67 -4.51
C GLU A 76 -12.95 11.19 -5.94
N ARG A 77 -11.84 11.11 -6.68
CA ARG A 77 -11.85 11.38 -8.12
C ARG A 77 -12.80 10.39 -8.82
N PRO A 78 -13.60 10.82 -9.80
CA PRO A 78 -14.35 9.89 -10.63
C PRO A 78 -13.42 8.82 -11.23
N ALA A 79 -13.91 7.60 -11.38
CA ALA A 79 -13.15 6.57 -12.10
C ALA A 79 -12.94 6.99 -13.55
N ASP A 80 -11.76 6.73 -14.09
CA ASP A 80 -11.50 6.95 -15.50
C ASP A 80 -12.33 5.99 -16.38
N ALA A 81 -12.61 6.40 -17.62
CA ALA A 81 -13.25 5.51 -18.58
C ALA A 81 -12.29 4.35 -18.94
N PHE A 82 -12.84 3.14 -19.05
CA PHE A 82 -12.07 1.99 -19.50
C PHE A 82 -11.68 2.16 -20.98
N PRO A 83 -10.50 1.63 -21.37
CA PRO A 83 -10.12 1.56 -22.77
C PRO A 83 -11.03 0.59 -23.55
N SER A 84 -10.90 0.58 -24.87
CA SER A 84 -11.67 -0.30 -25.76
C SER A 84 -11.37 -1.79 -25.56
N ASP A 85 -10.21 -2.14 -24.98
CA ASP A 85 -9.89 -3.55 -24.68
C ASP A 85 -10.74 -4.05 -23.50
N PRO A 86 -11.70 -4.99 -23.75
CA PRO A 86 -12.58 -5.49 -22.74
C PRO A 86 -11.88 -6.31 -21.65
N LEU A 87 -10.65 -6.78 -21.88
CA LEU A 87 -9.88 -7.54 -20.90
C LEU A 87 -9.36 -6.67 -19.76
N VAL A 88 -9.10 -5.38 -20.01
CA VAL A 88 -8.71 -4.43 -18.95
C VAL A 88 -9.84 -4.33 -17.92
N LYS A 89 -11.07 -4.09 -18.40
CA LYS A 89 -12.24 -4.06 -17.51
C LYS A 89 -12.45 -5.40 -16.82
N TYR A 90 -12.34 -6.49 -17.56
CA TYR A 90 -12.49 -7.84 -17.02
C TYR A 90 -11.50 -8.11 -15.87
N ASN A 91 -10.22 -7.74 -16.01
CA ASN A 91 -9.23 -7.89 -14.97
C ASN A 91 -9.60 -7.10 -13.71
N VAL A 92 -9.96 -5.82 -13.85
CA VAL A 92 -10.41 -4.99 -12.72
C VAL A 92 -11.62 -5.62 -12.01
N ASP A 93 -12.60 -6.08 -12.78
CA ASP A 93 -13.80 -6.73 -12.22
C ASP A 93 -13.43 -8.02 -11.44
N ARG A 94 -12.47 -8.82 -11.95
CA ARG A 94 -12.01 -10.03 -11.28
C ARG A 94 -11.27 -9.74 -9.98
N VAL A 95 -10.35 -8.76 -9.98
CA VAL A 95 -9.67 -8.32 -8.76
C VAL A 95 -10.69 -7.82 -7.74
N ASN A 96 -11.66 -7.02 -8.17
CA ASN A 96 -12.70 -6.50 -7.29
C ASN A 96 -13.62 -7.60 -6.77
N ALA A 97 -13.88 -8.67 -7.54
CA ALA A 97 -14.61 -9.83 -7.07
C ALA A 97 -13.88 -10.59 -5.95
N TYR A 98 -12.55 -10.72 -6.03
CA TYR A 98 -11.76 -11.27 -4.92
C TYR A 98 -11.83 -10.35 -3.70
N ARG A 99 -11.64 -9.04 -3.87
CA ARG A 99 -11.70 -8.07 -2.78
C ARG A 99 -13.06 -8.06 -2.08
N ALA A 100 -14.14 -8.15 -2.84
CA ALA A 100 -15.51 -8.20 -2.27
C ALA A 100 -15.71 -9.41 -1.35
N LYS A 101 -15.16 -10.59 -1.68
CA LYS A 101 -15.21 -11.78 -0.82
C LYS A 101 -14.51 -11.57 0.53
N HIS A 102 -13.59 -10.61 0.61
CA HIS A 102 -12.86 -10.24 1.82
C HIS A 102 -13.40 -8.94 2.46
N GLY A 103 -14.56 -8.42 2.03
CA GLY A 103 -15.19 -7.21 2.59
C GLY A 103 -14.42 -5.93 2.30
N LEU A 104 -13.54 -5.92 1.28
CA LEU A 104 -12.72 -4.77 0.93
C LEU A 104 -13.40 -3.86 -0.09
N THR A 105 -13.15 -2.56 0.03
CA THR A 105 -13.61 -1.56 -0.94
C THR A 105 -13.07 -1.88 -2.34
N PRO A 106 -13.91 -1.81 -3.40
CA PRO A 106 -13.44 -2.02 -4.76
C PRO A 106 -12.42 -0.96 -5.18
N LEU A 107 -11.46 -1.39 -5.99
CA LEU A 107 -10.49 -0.51 -6.63
C LEU A 107 -11.12 0.17 -7.85
N ARG A 108 -10.78 1.43 -8.06
CA ARG A 108 -11.18 2.19 -9.24
C ARG A 108 -10.09 2.13 -10.29
N TYR A 109 -10.51 1.99 -11.53
CA TYR A 109 -9.60 2.06 -12.67
C TYR A 109 -8.96 3.45 -12.77
N ASP A 110 -7.66 3.50 -13.07
CA ASP A 110 -6.88 4.71 -13.31
C ASP A 110 -6.09 4.55 -14.61
N ALA A 111 -6.39 5.38 -15.61
CA ALA A 111 -5.79 5.30 -16.93
C ALA A 111 -4.29 5.65 -16.94
N LYS A 112 -3.84 6.51 -16.02
CA LYS A 112 -2.42 6.88 -15.93
C LYS A 112 -1.60 5.73 -15.35
N ILE A 113 -2.12 5.06 -14.31
CA ILE A 113 -1.51 3.86 -13.75
C ILE A 113 -1.51 2.75 -14.80
N SER A 114 -2.59 2.60 -15.60
CA SER A 114 -2.64 1.61 -16.68
C SER A 114 -1.61 1.86 -17.78
N ALA A 115 -1.38 3.10 -18.16
CA ALA A 115 -0.35 3.44 -19.12
C ALA A 115 1.07 3.10 -18.61
N PHE A 116 1.28 3.22 -17.30
CA PHE A 116 2.51 2.80 -16.64
C PHE A 116 2.62 1.26 -16.61
N ALA A 117 1.57 0.57 -16.16
CA ALA A 117 1.49 -0.89 -16.10
C ALA A 117 1.72 -1.56 -17.47
N LEU A 118 1.21 -0.94 -18.56
CA LEU A 118 1.44 -1.44 -19.91
C LEU A 118 2.93 -1.49 -20.26
N ARG A 119 3.70 -0.47 -19.90
CA ARG A 119 5.15 -0.46 -20.10
C ARG A 119 5.86 -1.54 -19.28
N GLY A 120 5.37 -1.83 -18.09
CA GLY A 120 5.82 -2.96 -17.28
C GLY A 120 5.60 -4.30 -17.99
N SER A 121 4.41 -4.51 -18.57
CA SER A 121 4.12 -5.72 -19.35
C SER A 121 4.95 -5.83 -20.64
N GLU A 122 5.18 -4.73 -21.34
CA GLU A 122 6.06 -4.67 -22.53
C GLU A 122 7.51 -5.00 -22.17
N GLN A 123 8.00 -4.51 -21.04
CA GLN A 123 9.36 -4.82 -20.58
C GLN A 123 9.45 -6.30 -20.17
N LEU A 124 8.49 -6.81 -19.39
CA LEU A 124 8.43 -8.22 -18.97
C LEU A 124 8.44 -9.16 -20.20
N ALA A 125 7.72 -8.80 -21.27
CA ALA A 125 7.70 -9.59 -22.51
C ALA A 125 9.05 -9.61 -23.26
N ARG A 126 9.92 -8.62 -23.04
CA ARG A 126 11.23 -8.55 -23.70
C ARG A 126 12.31 -9.34 -22.98
N ASP A 127 12.32 -9.30 -21.66
CA ASP A 127 13.49 -9.79 -20.88
C ASP A 127 13.13 -10.71 -19.71
N HIS A 128 11.85 -10.95 -19.46
CA HIS A 128 11.37 -11.81 -18.37
C HIS A 128 11.88 -11.40 -16.98
N THR A 129 12.24 -10.13 -16.80
CA THR A 129 12.69 -9.60 -15.51
C THR A 129 11.50 -8.96 -14.78
N ALA A 130 10.91 -9.70 -13.86
CA ALA A 130 9.76 -9.21 -13.11
C ALA A 130 10.09 -7.92 -12.33
N HIS A 131 9.13 -7.00 -12.28
CA HIS A 131 9.15 -5.75 -11.52
C HIS A 131 10.24 -4.72 -11.92
N ALA A 132 11.02 -4.95 -12.98
CA ALA A 132 12.13 -4.06 -13.32
C ALA A 132 11.67 -2.65 -13.70
N HIS A 133 10.59 -2.52 -14.50
CA HIS A 133 10.01 -1.22 -14.84
C HIS A 133 9.48 -0.49 -13.60
N PHE A 134 8.75 -1.19 -12.75
CA PHE A 134 8.19 -0.63 -11.52
C PHE A 134 9.29 -0.15 -10.57
N ALA A 135 10.29 -0.98 -10.30
CA ALA A 135 11.41 -0.63 -9.43
C ALA A 135 12.18 0.61 -9.90
N ALA A 136 12.33 0.76 -11.22
CA ALA A 136 13.08 1.88 -11.80
C ALA A 136 12.27 3.18 -11.90
N HIS A 137 10.94 3.12 -12.06
CA HIS A 137 10.16 4.27 -12.53
C HIS A 137 8.89 4.59 -11.74
N ALA A 138 8.48 3.78 -10.76
CA ALA A 138 7.22 4.01 -10.04
C ALA A 138 7.24 5.25 -9.17
N GLN A 139 8.42 5.62 -8.62
CA GLN A 139 8.53 6.78 -7.75
C GLN A 139 8.26 8.08 -8.52
N GLY A 140 7.18 8.78 -8.15
CA GLY A 140 6.78 10.02 -8.80
C GLY A 140 6.10 9.85 -10.15
N ALA A 141 5.83 8.62 -10.58
CA ALA A 141 5.12 8.38 -11.83
C ALA A 141 3.67 8.91 -11.76
N PRO A 142 3.14 9.43 -12.88
CA PRO A 142 1.78 9.97 -12.92
C PRO A 142 0.74 8.92 -12.55
N GLY A 143 -0.19 9.29 -11.67
CA GLY A 143 -1.27 8.42 -11.22
C GLY A 143 -1.02 7.76 -9.86
N PHE A 144 0.24 7.52 -9.49
CA PHE A 144 0.56 6.96 -8.18
C PHE A 144 0.41 7.98 -7.05
N GLY A 145 -0.02 7.49 -5.89
CA GLY A 145 -0.09 8.23 -4.64
C GLY A 145 1.14 8.02 -3.76
N SER A 146 0.91 7.98 -2.46
CA SER A 146 1.99 7.79 -1.48
C SER A 146 2.44 6.33 -1.35
N ARG A 147 1.60 5.41 -1.77
CA ARG A 147 1.83 3.96 -1.76
C ARG A 147 1.50 3.38 -3.12
N ALA A 148 2.38 2.51 -3.58
CA ALA A 148 2.20 1.76 -4.80
C ALA A 148 2.69 0.33 -4.63
N ALA A 149 2.12 -0.58 -5.40
CA ALA A 149 2.57 -1.97 -5.49
C ALA A 149 2.25 -2.52 -6.87
N GLU A 150 2.98 -3.54 -7.27
CA GLU A 150 2.83 -4.21 -8.56
C GLU A 150 2.66 -5.72 -8.41
N ASN A 151 1.76 -6.27 -9.21
CA ASN A 151 1.67 -7.69 -9.48
C ASN A 151 1.92 -7.93 -10.97
N GLN A 152 2.80 -8.86 -11.30
CA GLN A 152 3.07 -9.24 -12.69
C GLN A 152 2.81 -10.72 -12.95
N GLY A 153 2.25 -11.03 -14.12
CA GLY A 153 2.07 -12.37 -14.64
C GLY A 153 2.91 -12.58 -15.90
N ASP A 154 3.98 -13.37 -15.78
CA ASP A 154 4.79 -13.81 -16.91
C ASP A 154 4.27 -15.16 -17.40
N PRO A 155 3.75 -15.27 -18.63
CA PRO A 155 3.25 -16.51 -19.18
C PRO A 155 4.35 -17.55 -19.49
N ALA A 156 5.64 -17.16 -19.40
CA ALA A 156 6.74 -18.11 -19.62
C ALA A 156 6.77 -19.22 -18.57
N GLY A 157 6.35 -18.90 -17.33
CA GLY A 157 6.24 -19.86 -16.22
C GLY A 157 4.88 -20.58 -16.13
N VAL A 158 3.96 -20.31 -17.05
CA VAL A 158 2.59 -20.84 -17.01
C VAL A 158 2.39 -21.86 -18.14
N PRO A 159 1.76 -23.02 -17.91
CA PRO A 159 1.46 -23.98 -18.96
C PRO A 159 0.77 -23.32 -20.16
N ALA A 160 1.12 -23.77 -21.38
CA ALA A 160 0.52 -23.24 -22.60
C ALA A 160 -1.00 -23.36 -22.55
N LEU A 161 -1.69 -22.23 -22.63
CA LEU A 161 -3.13 -22.19 -22.80
C LEU A 161 -3.45 -22.41 -24.28
N GLU A 162 -4.68 -22.86 -24.56
CA GLU A 162 -5.16 -23.19 -25.90
C GLU A 162 -4.88 -22.11 -26.94
N ALA A 163 -4.73 -22.50 -28.20
CA ALA A 163 -4.22 -21.69 -29.33
C ALA A 163 -5.09 -20.49 -29.74
N ASP A 164 -6.31 -20.37 -29.24
CA ASP A 164 -7.22 -19.27 -29.58
C ASP A 164 -7.03 -18.09 -28.61
N ALA A 165 -6.30 -17.07 -29.06
CA ALA A 165 -5.96 -15.89 -28.28
C ALA A 165 -7.19 -15.13 -27.72
N ALA A 166 -8.30 -15.07 -28.45
CA ALA A 166 -9.51 -14.37 -28.00
C ALA A 166 -10.25 -15.13 -26.90
N ARG A 167 -10.26 -16.45 -26.92
CA ARG A 167 -10.76 -17.32 -25.83
C ARG A 167 -9.76 -17.41 -24.69
N ASN A 168 -8.48 -17.29 -24.99
CA ASN A 168 -7.38 -17.41 -24.05
C ASN A 168 -7.20 -16.19 -23.16
N GLY A 169 -7.47 -14.99 -23.61
CA GLY A 169 -7.22 -13.78 -22.84
C GLY A 169 -7.87 -13.80 -21.47
N ARG A 170 -9.16 -14.10 -21.36
CA ARG A 170 -9.87 -14.22 -20.08
C ARG A 170 -9.33 -15.39 -19.25
N LYS A 171 -9.11 -16.54 -19.85
CA LYS A 171 -8.54 -17.71 -19.16
C LYS A 171 -7.14 -17.43 -18.63
N GLN A 172 -6.32 -16.68 -19.38
CA GLN A 172 -4.98 -16.28 -18.92
C GLN A 172 -5.08 -15.32 -17.75
N VAL A 173 -5.95 -14.30 -17.80
CA VAL A 173 -6.21 -13.39 -16.68
C VAL A 173 -6.68 -14.17 -15.46
N ASP A 174 -7.68 -15.05 -15.62
CA ASP A 174 -8.21 -15.85 -14.51
C ASP A 174 -7.14 -16.73 -13.89
N LEU A 175 -6.32 -17.41 -14.69
CA LEU A 175 -5.26 -18.28 -14.20
C LEU A 175 -4.19 -17.49 -13.44
N MET A 176 -3.71 -16.38 -14.01
CA MET A 176 -2.70 -15.53 -13.35
C MET A 176 -3.22 -14.96 -12.04
N LEU A 177 -4.45 -14.42 -12.02
CA LEU A 177 -5.06 -13.90 -10.79
C LEU A 177 -5.29 -15.01 -9.75
N GLN A 178 -5.67 -16.22 -10.19
CA GLN A 178 -5.85 -17.36 -9.30
C GLN A 178 -4.51 -17.77 -8.67
N LEU A 179 -3.43 -17.88 -9.45
CA LEU A 179 -2.09 -18.18 -8.92
C LEU A 179 -1.64 -17.13 -7.89
N MET A 180 -1.89 -15.84 -8.16
CA MET A 180 -1.61 -14.77 -7.21
C MET A 180 -2.43 -14.89 -5.92
N MET A 181 -3.69 -15.31 -6.01
CA MET A 181 -4.55 -15.54 -4.84
C MET A 181 -4.17 -16.80 -4.06
N ASP A 182 -3.69 -17.82 -4.75
CA ASP A 182 -3.29 -19.11 -4.13
C ASP A 182 -2.02 -19.00 -3.28
N GLU A 183 -1.25 -17.90 -3.42
CA GLU A 183 -0.16 -17.59 -2.50
C GLU A 183 -0.65 -17.42 -1.06
N GLY A 184 -1.89 -16.99 -0.87
CA GLY A 184 -2.47 -16.76 0.45
C GLY A 184 -1.85 -15.59 1.22
N PRO A 185 -2.33 -15.33 2.44
CA PRO A 185 -1.81 -14.26 3.30
C PRO A 185 -0.31 -14.40 3.56
N GLY A 186 0.44 -13.32 3.31
CA GLY A 186 1.90 -13.28 3.36
C GLY A 186 2.58 -13.49 2.01
N GLY A 187 1.87 -13.93 0.99
CA GLY A 187 2.33 -13.92 -0.39
C GLY A 187 2.25 -12.51 -0.99
N GLY A 188 3.29 -12.10 -1.71
CA GLY A 188 3.40 -10.71 -2.19
C GLY A 188 2.25 -10.29 -3.08
N HIS A 189 1.85 -11.14 -4.02
CA HIS A 189 0.75 -10.84 -4.93
C HIS A 189 -0.60 -10.82 -4.21
N TYR A 190 -0.84 -11.79 -3.33
CA TYR A 190 -2.05 -11.81 -2.51
C TYR A 190 -2.17 -10.55 -1.66
N ASP A 191 -1.10 -10.18 -0.94
CA ASP A 191 -1.11 -9.05 -0.03
C ASP A 191 -1.35 -7.73 -0.77
N ASN A 192 -0.80 -7.57 -1.98
CA ASN A 192 -1.08 -6.42 -2.83
C ASN A 192 -2.55 -6.35 -3.24
N MET A 193 -3.14 -7.45 -3.71
CA MET A 193 -4.55 -7.50 -4.10
C MET A 193 -5.50 -7.26 -2.93
N MET A 194 -5.15 -7.75 -1.73
CA MET A 194 -5.96 -7.66 -0.52
C MET A 194 -5.63 -6.45 0.35
N ASN A 195 -4.76 -5.55 -0.09
CA ASN A 195 -4.43 -4.35 0.67
C ASN A 195 -5.60 -3.38 0.75
N GLY A 196 -6.13 -3.19 1.95
CA GLY A 196 -7.27 -2.30 2.21
C GLY A 196 -6.94 -0.80 2.09
N ARG A 197 -5.67 -0.43 1.90
CA ARG A 197 -5.24 0.97 1.71
C ARG A 197 -5.28 1.41 0.26
N PHE A 198 -5.18 0.48 -0.68
CA PHE A 198 -5.28 0.81 -2.09
C PHE A 198 -6.72 1.18 -2.49
N ARG A 199 -6.83 2.13 -3.39
CA ARG A 199 -8.08 2.68 -3.91
C ARG A 199 -8.16 2.63 -5.42
N ARG A 200 -7.01 2.54 -6.10
CA ARG A 200 -6.90 2.60 -7.56
C ARG A 200 -6.10 1.43 -8.09
N ILE A 201 -6.39 1.08 -9.33
CA ILE A 201 -5.71 0.03 -10.08
C ILE A 201 -5.51 0.46 -11.52
N GLY A 202 -4.32 0.20 -12.04
CA GLY A 202 -4.00 0.25 -13.46
C GLY A 202 -3.69 -1.15 -13.97
N ILE A 203 -4.10 -1.42 -15.20
CA ILE A 203 -3.92 -2.72 -15.85
C ILE A 203 -3.12 -2.54 -17.13
N GLY A 204 -1.98 -3.24 -17.22
CA GLY A 204 -1.18 -3.38 -18.41
C GLY A 204 -1.36 -4.79 -18.99
N LEU A 205 -1.75 -4.89 -20.25
CA LEU A 205 -1.88 -6.14 -20.99
C LEU A 205 -1.06 -6.02 -22.29
N PHE A 206 -0.11 -6.92 -22.46
CA PHE A 206 0.72 -6.95 -23.67
C PHE A 206 0.78 -8.35 -24.25
N TYR A 207 0.53 -8.46 -25.55
CA TYR A 207 0.54 -9.74 -26.27
C TYR A 207 1.83 -9.90 -27.06
N ALA A 208 2.55 -10.98 -26.81
CA ALA A 208 3.72 -11.36 -27.56
C ALA A 208 3.77 -12.89 -27.73
N GLY A 209 4.04 -13.37 -28.93
CA GLY A 209 4.17 -14.80 -29.21
C GLY A 209 2.92 -15.63 -28.87
N GLY A 210 1.73 -15.03 -28.99
CA GLY A 210 0.46 -15.69 -28.65
C GLY A 210 0.21 -15.82 -27.13
N LYS A 211 1.00 -15.13 -26.31
CA LYS A 211 0.91 -15.14 -24.85
C LYS A 211 0.58 -13.75 -24.31
N LEU A 212 -0.14 -13.69 -23.21
CA LEU A 212 -0.52 -12.47 -22.53
C LEU A 212 0.42 -12.22 -21.34
N TYR A 213 1.15 -11.12 -21.39
CA TYR A 213 1.89 -10.55 -20.26
C TYR A 213 1.00 -9.56 -19.53
N MET A 214 0.92 -9.67 -18.22
CA MET A 214 -0.04 -8.91 -17.41
C MET A 214 0.65 -8.18 -16.27
N THR A 215 0.32 -6.92 -16.09
CA THR A 215 0.75 -6.11 -14.95
C THR A 215 -0.47 -5.45 -14.32
N ASN A 216 -0.62 -5.59 -13.01
CA ASN A 216 -1.63 -4.91 -12.21
C ASN A 216 -0.90 -4.02 -11.21
N ASP A 217 -1.01 -2.71 -11.40
CA ASP A 217 -0.42 -1.71 -10.51
C ASP A 217 -1.47 -1.11 -9.59
N PHE A 218 -1.16 -1.05 -8.31
CA PHE A 218 -2.06 -0.59 -7.25
C PHE A 218 -1.56 0.72 -6.65
N SER A 219 -2.50 1.60 -6.23
CA SER A 219 -2.17 2.83 -5.51
C SER A 219 -3.26 3.23 -4.51
N ASP A 220 -2.88 4.02 -3.51
CA ASP A 220 -3.78 4.72 -2.60
C ASP A 220 -4.38 5.99 -3.19
#